data_e822136247f3888194ac8e5277542e3e
#
_entry.id   e822136247f3888194ac8e5277542e3e
#
_cell.length_a   1.000
_cell.length_b   1.000
_cell.length_c   1.000
_cell.angle_alpha   90.00
_cell.angle_beta   90.00
_cell.angle_gamma   90.00
#
_symmetry.space_group_name_H-M   'P 1'
#
loop_
_entity.id
_entity.type
_entity.pdbx_description
1 polymer ?
#
loop_
_entity_poly.entity_id
_entity_poly.type
_entity_poly.pdbx_seq_one_letter_code
_entity_poly.pdbx_strand_id
1 'polypeptide(L)'
;MPPVTSEGPAPRIDTSVPHNARIWNYWLGGKDNYPVDREMGEQIRSFFPEIVDNAVADRAFLVRTVTHLAKEEGIRQFLDIGTGLPTHNNTHEVAQSVAADARVVYVDNDPLVLTHARALLTGSAQGATDYVDADLRDPDAILSAASATLDLSEPVALMLLGVVNFVADDGEVRSVLDRLLDALAPGSFLVVSLPTDDLDHERAHQVAA
;
A
#
# COMPACT_ATOMS: atom_id res chain seq x y z
N MET A 1 -22.46 -1.01 -28.91
CA MET A 1 -21.75 -1.89 -27.98
C MET A 1 -20.26 -1.77 -28.31
N PRO A 2 -19.41 -1.24 -27.42
CA PRO A 2 -17.97 -1.34 -27.61
C PRO A 2 -17.53 -2.80 -27.43
N PRO A 3 -16.46 -3.24 -28.09
CA PRO A 3 -15.99 -4.61 -27.97
C PRO A 3 -15.47 -4.88 -26.56
N VAL A 4 -15.91 -5.98 -25.97
CA VAL A 4 -15.36 -6.52 -24.73
C VAL A 4 -13.90 -6.91 -25.04
N THR A 5 -12.94 -6.14 -24.53
CA THR A 5 -11.53 -6.53 -24.55
C THR A 5 -11.40 -7.85 -23.79
N SER A 6 -10.88 -8.86 -24.45
CA SER A 6 -10.60 -10.17 -23.84
C SER A 6 -9.60 -9.96 -22.71
N GLU A 7 -10.07 -10.02 -21.47
CA GLU A 7 -9.20 -10.13 -20.30
C GLU A 7 -8.33 -11.38 -20.48
N GLY A 8 -7.02 -11.22 -20.40
CA GLY A 8 -6.08 -12.33 -20.34
C GLY A 8 -6.42 -13.24 -19.15
N PRO A 9 -5.90 -14.47 -19.12
CA PRO A 9 -6.14 -15.38 -17.99
C PRO A 9 -5.71 -14.69 -16.70
N ALA A 10 -6.56 -14.78 -15.67
CA ALA A 10 -6.25 -14.22 -14.36
C ALA A 10 -4.87 -14.70 -13.89
N PRO A 11 -4.03 -13.81 -13.33
CA PRO A 11 -2.70 -14.17 -12.85
C PRO A 11 -2.80 -15.34 -11.86
N ARG A 12 -1.92 -16.33 -12.02
CA ARG A 12 -1.90 -17.48 -11.11
C ARG A 12 -1.28 -17.08 -9.80
N ILE A 13 -2.07 -17.20 -8.73
CA ILE A 13 -1.59 -17.00 -7.35
C ILE A 13 -0.72 -18.21 -6.98
N ASP A 14 0.56 -17.98 -6.68
CA ASP A 14 1.43 -19.01 -6.12
C ASP A 14 1.19 -19.11 -4.60
N THR A 15 0.55 -20.21 -4.21
CA THR A 15 0.24 -20.48 -2.79
C THR A 15 1.32 -21.30 -2.09
N SER A 16 2.41 -21.64 -2.78
CA SER A 16 3.54 -22.41 -2.22
C SER A 16 4.65 -21.54 -1.66
N VAL A 17 4.65 -20.24 -1.97
CA VAL A 17 5.62 -19.26 -1.50
C VAL A 17 4.92 -18.21 -0.64
N PRO A 18 5.46 -17.85 0.54
CA PRO A 18 4.87 -16.79 1.36
C PRO A 18 4.97 -15.44 0.66
N HIS A 19 3.98 -14.57 0.90
CA HIS A 19 3.96 -13.21 0.35
C HIS A 19 3.66 -12.19 1.45
N ASN A 20 4.36 -11.05 1.42
CA ASN A 20 4.27 -10.03 2.46
C ASN A 20 2.85 -9.53 2.70
N ALA A 21 2.10 -9.20 1.64
CA ALA A 21 0.71 -8.74 1.77
C ALA A 21 -0.18 -9.76 2.50
N ARG A 22 0.04 -11.06 2.27
CA ARG A 22 -0.72 -12.15 2.89
C ARG A 22 -0.29 -12.40 4.33
N ILE A 23 1.00 -12.24 4.65
CA ILE A 23 1.52 -12.28 6.02
C ILE A 23 0.95 -11.13 6.85
N TRP A 24 0.94 -9.91 6.31
CA TRP A 24 0.28 -8.76 6.96
C TRP A 24 -1.21 -9.01 7.19
N ASN A 25 -1.92 -9.56 6.20
CA ASN A 25 -3.31 -9.96 6.36
C ASN A 25 -3.49 -10.94 7.52
N TYR A 26 -2.60 -11.91 7.66
CA TYR A 26 -2.61 -12.85 8.78
C TYR A 26 -2.44 -12.14 10.13
N TRP A 27 -1.46 -11.26 10.29
CA TRP A 27 -1.23 -10.51 11.53
C TRP A 27 -2.38 -9.59 11.90
N LEU A 28 -3.09 -9.07 10.91
CA LEU A 28 -4.29 -8.25 11.11
C LEU A 28 -5.57 -9.09 11.35
N GLY A 29 -5.46 -10.42 11.47
CA GLY A 29 -6.59 -11.33 11.72
C GLY A 29 -7.47 -11.57 10.49
N GLY A 30 -7.00 -11.24 9.29
CA GLY A 30 -7.66 -11.52 8.02
C GLY A 30 -7.66 -13.01 7.67
N LYS A 31 -8.41 -13.37 6.62
CA LYS A 31 -8.58 -14.76 6.16
C LYS A 31 -7.99 -15.03 4.78
N ASP A 32 -7.51 -14.00 4.12
CA ASP A 32 -6.99 -14.06 2.75
C ASP A 32 -5.48 -14.36 2.76
N ASN A 33 -5.13 -15.48 3.40
CA ASN A 33 -3.76 -15.96 3.56
C ASN A 33 -3.72 -17.51 3.52
N TYR A 34 -2.60 -18.05 3.11
CA TYR A 34 -2.40 -19.49 2.96
C TYR A 34 -1.56 -20.07 4.13
N PRO A 35 -1.48 -21.41 4.28
CA PRO A 35 -0.68 -22.02 5.34
C PRO A 35 0.78 -21.55 5.37
N VAL A 36 1.41 -21.38 4.20
CA VAL A 36 2.80 -20.92 4.07
C VAL A 36 3.00 -19.48 4.60
N ASP A 37 2.00 -18.61 4.41
CA ASP A 37 2.03 -17.23 4.91
C ASP A 37 1.93 -17.20 6.43
N ARG A 38 1.04 -18.04 7.00
CA ARG A 38 0.89 -18.16 8.45
C ARG A 38 2.13 -18.76 9.11
N GLU A 39 2.71 -19.78 8.49
CA GLU A 39 3.95 -20.39 9.00
C GLU A 39 5.09 -19.36 9.04
N MET A 40 5.30 -18.59 7.97
CA MET A 40 6.26 -17.50 7.94
C MET A 40 5.91 -16.41 8.96
N GLY A 41 4.65 -16.02 9.06
CA GLY A 41 4.18 -15.03 10.03
C GLY A 41 4.46 -15.45 11.49
N GLU A 42 4.27 -16.73 11.83
CA GLU A 42 4.61 -17.27 13.16
C GLU A 42 6.12 -17.37 13.39
N GLN A 43 6.90 -17.68 12.36
CA GLN A 43 8.37 -17.65 12.46
C GLN A 43 8.84 -16.24 12.81
N ILE A 44 8.39 -15.22 12.08
CA ILE A 44 8.72 -13.81 12.37
C ILE A 44 8.29 -13.45 13.79
N ARG A 45 7.07 -13.81 14.19
CA ARG A 45 6.55 -13.54 15.54
C ARG A 45 7.37 -14.21 16.66
N SER A 46 8.03 -15.34 16.38
CA SER A 46 8.82 -16.05 17.38
C SER A 46 10.04 -15.25 17.85
N PHE A 47 10.62 -14.41 17.00
CA PHE A 47 11.74 -13.52 17.33
C PHE A 47 11.36 -12.05 17.42
N PHE A 48 10.20 -11.67 16.87
CA PHE A 48 9.65 -10.33 16.99
C PHE A 48 8.17 -10.39 17.45
N PRO A 49 7.89 -10.67 18.73
CA PRO A 49 6.52 -10.87 19.24
C PRO A 49 5.59 -9.68 19.03
N GLU A 50 6.12 -8.45 19.01
CA GLU A 50 5.37 -7.21 18.86
C GLU A 50 4.96 -6.90 17.41
N ILE A 51 5.33 -7.73 16.45
CA ILE A 51 5.02 -7.47 15.02
C ILE A 51 3.52 -7.31 14.77
N VAL A 52 2.68 -8.04 15.50
CA VAL A 52 1.22 -7.94 15.39
C VAL A 52 0.72 -6.58 15.89
N ASP A 53 1.25 -6.10 17.01
CA ASP A 53 0.92 -4.78 17.56
C ASP A 53 1.38 -3.68 16.62
N ASN A 54 2.55 -3.85 15.99
CA ASN A 54 3.06 -2.93 14.98
C ASN A 54 2.14 -2.88 13.75
N ALA A 55 1.67 -4.03 13.26
CA ALA A 55 0.74 -4.08 12.14
C ALA A 55 -0.58 -3.36 12.45
N VAL A 56 -1.11 -3.54 13.65
CA VAL A 56 -2.32 -2.84 14.12
C VAL A 56 -2.06 -1.34 14.27
N ALA A 57 -0.91 -0.95 14.82
CA ALA A 57 -0.53 0.45 14.98
C ALA A 57 -0.36 1.17 13.64
N ASP A 58 0.21 0.49 12.64
CA ASP A 58 0.37 1.00 11.28
C ASP A 58 -0.98 1.25 10.61
N ARG A 59 -1.93 0.32 10.73
CA ARG A 59 -3.32 0.55 10.26
C ARG A 59 -3.98 1.75 10.96
N ALA A 60 -3.79 1.89 12.27
CA ALA A 60 -4.30 3.03 13.00
C ALA A 60 -3.60 4.34 12.58
N PHE A 61 -2.33 4.29 12.23
CA PHE A 61 -1.58 5.42 11.66
C PHE A 61 -2.15 5.83 10.30
N LEU A 62 -2.39 4.89 9.39
CA LEU A 62 -3.06 5.15 8.11
C LEU A 62 -4.36 5.94 8.32
N VAL A 63 -5.25 5.44 9.16
CA VAL A 63 -6.56 6.09 9.41
C VAL A 63 -6.39 7.53 9.92
N ARG A 64 -5.50 7.75 10.89
CA ARG A 64 -5.26 9.09 11.45
C ARG A 64 -4.69 10.03 10.40
N THR A 65 -3.71 9.57 9.63
CA THR A 65 -3.01 10.38 8.63
C THR A 65 -3.91 10.73 7.46
N VAL A 66 -4.63 9.77 6.90
CA VAL A 66 -5.58 10.02 5.80
C VAL A 66 -6.69 10.97 6.24
N THR A 67 -7.22 10.78 7.47
CA THR A 67 -8.22 11.69 8.03
C THR A 67 -7.67 13.11 8.17
N HIS A 68 -6.46 13.28 8.70
CA HIS A 68 -5.81 14.58 8.86
C HIS A 68 -5.58 15.25 7.50
N LEU A 69 -4.97 14.53 6.56
CA LEU A 69 -4.66 15.06 5.23
C LEU A 69 -5.92 15.47 4.46
N ALA A 70 -6.98 14.65 4.52
CA ALA A 70 -8.22 14.97 3.84
C ALA A 70 -8.98 16.13 4.50
N LYS A 71 -8.96 16.22 5.83
CA LYS A 71 -9.78 17.16 6.61
C LYS A 71 -9.09 18.50 6.86
N GLU A 72 -7.84 18.45 7.30
CA GLU A 72 -7.12 19.64 7.76
C GLU A 72 -6.27 20.26 6.64
N GLU A 73 -5.61 19.39 5.80
CA GLU A 73 -4.74 19.83 4.72
C GLU A 73 -5.47 19.94 3.37
N GLY A 74 -6.71 19.48 3.29
CA GLY A 74 -7.54 19.58 2.09
C GLY A 74 -7.12 18.67 0.95
N ILE A 75 -6.29 17.65 1.21
CA ILE A 75 -5.86 16.68 0.18
C ILE A 75 -7.06 15.89 -0.34
N ARG A 76 -7.12 15.74 -1.66
CA ARG A 76 -8.17 15.01 -2.37
C ARG A 76 -7.65 13.86 -3.22
N GLN A 77 -6.33 13.68 -3.26
CA GLN A 77 -5.68 12.67 -4.07
C GLN A 77 -4.68 11.87 -3.24
N PHE A 78 -4.76 10.56 -3.33
CA PHE A 78 -3.92 9.64 -2.58
C PHE A 78 -3.33 8.60 -3.52
N LEU A 79 -2.00 8.43 -3.49
CA LEU A 79 -1.27 7.37 -4.17
C LEU A 79 -0.71 6.44 -3.09
N ASP A 80 -1.33 5.27 -2.93
CA ASP A 80 -1.04 4.31 -1.86
C ASP A 80 -0.28 3.12 -2.44
N ILE A 81 1.04 3.08 -2.22
CA ILE A 81 1.96 2.10 -2.80
C ILE A 81 2.33 1.04 -1.77
N GLY A 82 2.23 -0.23 -2.16
CA GLY A 82 2.37 -1.37 -1.25
C GLY A 82 1.16 -1.54 -0.35
N THR A 83 0.00 -1.35 -0.92
CA THR A 83 -1.27 -1.28 -0.17
C THR A 83 -1.65 -2.58 0.55
N GLY A 84 -1.16 -3.73 0.07
CA GLY A 84 -1.52 -5.03 0.60
C GLY A 84 -2.98 -5.42 0.38
N LEU A 85 -3.39 -6.51 1.03
CA LEU A 85 -4.78 -6.99 0.92
C LEU A 85 -5.75 -6.03 1.62
N PRO A 86 -6.91 -5.76 0.99
CA PRO A 86 -7.93 -4.91 1.59
C PRO A 86 -8.38 -5.41 2.96
N THR A 87 -8.55 -4.47 3.88
CA THR A 87 -9.05 -4.71 5.24
C THR A 87 -10.18 -3.70 5.54
N HIS A 88 -10.52 -3.50 6.81
CA HIS A 88 -11.39 -2.39 7.20
C HIS A 88 -10.61 -1.06 7.19
N ASN A 89 -11.29 0.02 6.86
CA ASN A 89 -10.74 1.37 6.79
C ASN A 89 -9.58 1.47 5.77
N ASN A 90 -9.82 1.00 4.56
CA ASN A 90 -8.92 1.24 3.45
C ASN A 90 -8.79 2.74 3.15
N THR A 91 -7.71 3.16 2.53
CA THR A 91 -7.42 4.57 2.25
C THR A 91 -8.60 5.30 1.61
N HIS A 92 -9.27 4.69 0.60
CA HIS A 92 -10.44 5.31 -0.03
C HIS A 92 -11.65 5.42 0.90
N GLU A 93 -11.90 4.43 1.75
CA GLU A 93 -13.02 4.45 2.70
C GLU A 93 -12.84 5.60 3.69
N VAL A 94 -11.62 5.76 4.22
CA VAL A 94 -11.29 6.85 5.14
C VAL A 94 -11.33 8.20 4.43
N ALA A 95 -10.65 8.36 3.30
CA ALA A 95 -10.59 9.62 2.55
C ALA A 95 -11.98 10.07 2.10
N GLN A 96 -12.78 9.17 1.51
CA GLN A 96 -14.12 9.47 1.00
C GLN A 96 -15.17 9.65 2.10
N SER A 97 -14.92 9.15 3.31
CA SER A 97 -15.77 9.47 4.47
C SER A 97 -15.64 10.93 4.91
N VAL A 98 -14.48 11.54 4.63
CA VAL A 98 -14.18 12.95 4.94
C VAL A 98 -14.49 13.85 3.75
N ALA A 99 -14.12 13.43 2.54
CA ALA A 99 -14.25 14.15 1.30
C ALA A 99 -14.73 13.18 0.20
N ALA A 100 -16.00 13.19 -0.11
CA ALA A 100 -16.66 12.22 -0.98
C ALA A 100 -16.07 12.19 -2.42
N ASP A 101 -15.41 13.26 -2.84
CA ASP A 101 -14.74 13.44 -4.12
C ASP A 101 -13.28 12.99 -4.13
N ALA A 102 -12.76 12.46 -3.01
CA ALA A 102 -11.38 11.98 -2.92
C ALA A 102 -11.11 10.87 -3.93
N ARG A 103 -9.93 10.92 -4.56
CA ARG A 103 -9.43 9.96 -5.53
C ARG A 103 -8.29 9.17 -4.91
N VAL A 104 -8.31 7.86 -5.07
CA VAL A 104 -7.28 6.97 -4.51
C VAL A 104 -6.82 6.00 -5.58
N VAL A 105 -5.52 5.95 -5.79
CA VAL A 105 -4.87 4.93 -6.60
C VAL A 105 -4.06 4.03 -5.69
N TYR A 106 -4.36 2.76 -5.73
CA TYR A 106 -3.65 1.72 -5.04
C TYR A 106 -2.63 1.05 -5.96
N VAL A 107 -1.47 0.73 -5.42
CA VAL A 107 -0.41 0.03 -6.16
C VAL A 107 0.07 -1.16 -5.34
N ASP A 108 0.10 -2.32 -5.95
CA ASP A 108 0.68 -3.53 -5.36
C ASP A 108 1.13 -4.49 -6.47
N ASN A 109 2.04 -5.40 -6.17
CA ASN A 109 2.53 -6.41 -7.10
C ASN A 109 2.06 -7.84 -6.77
N ASP A 110 1.22 -8.04 -5.74
CA ASP A 110 0.61 -9.34 -5.45
C ASP A 110 -0.66 -9.55 -6.31
N PRO A 111 -0.70 -10.59 -7.16
CA PRO A 111 -1.89 -10.93 -7.95
C PRO A 111 -3.16 -11.17 -7.13
N LEU A 112 -3.02 -11.62 -5.86
CA LEU A 112 -4.16 -11.80 -4.97
C LEU A 112 -4.77 -10.45 -4.58
N VAL A 113 -3.91 -9.46 -4.30
CA VAL A 113 -4.32 -8.09 -3.98
C VAL A 113 -5.14 -7.51 -5.13
N LEU A 114 -4.68 -7.66 -6.37
CA LEU A 114 -5.41 -7.23 -7.58
C LEU A 114 -6.78 -7.88 -7.73
N THR A 115 -6.86 -9.18 -7.44
CA THR A 115 -8.14 -9.92 -7.54
C THR A 115 -9.15 -9.41 -6.54
N HIS A 116 -8.73 -9.15 -5.29
CA HIS A 116 -9.58 -8.57 -4.25
C HIS A 116 -9.96 -7.12 -4.53
N ALA A 117 -9.01 -6.33 -5.03
CA ALA A 117 -9.25 -4.93 -5.35
C ALA A 117 -10.35 -4.77 -6.39
N ARG A 118 -10.30 -5.52 -7.48
CA ARG A 118 -11.35 -5.49 -8.53
C ARG A 118 -12.74 -5.84 -8.02
N ALA A 119 -12.83 -6.69 -6.99
CA ALA A 119 -14.11 -7.07 -6.37
C ALA A 119 -14.63 -6.02 -5.38
N LEU A 120 -13.75 -5.21 -4.77
CA LEU A 120 -14.06 -4.29 -3.68
C LEU A 120 -14.06 -2.81 -4.06
N LEU A 121 -13.68 -2.48 -5.32
CA LEU A 121 -13.64 -1.10 -5.83
C LEU A 121 -15.05 -0.49 -5.98
N THR A 122 -15.81 -0.47 -4.91
CA THR A 122 -17.06 0.29 -4.81
C THR A 122 -16.82 1.53 -3.96
N GLY A 123 -16.13 2.52 -4.54
CA GLY A 123 -15.98 3.84 -3.93
C GLY A 123 -17.26 4.67 -3.95
N SER A 124 -17.20 5.89 -3.41
CA SER A 124 -18.30 6.83 -3.51
C SER A 124 -18.61 7.18 -4.98
N ALA A 125 -19.85 7.52 -5.28
CA ALA A 125 -20.25 7.93 -6.65
C ALA A 125 -19.56 9.24 -7.12
N GLN A 126 -18.94 10.00 -6.23
CA GLN A 126 -18.30 11.29 -6.48
C GLN A 126 -16.78 11.20 -6.53
N GLY A 127 -16.20 10.17 -5.87
CA GLY A 127 -14.77 9.89 -5.87
C GLY A 127 -14.37 8.91 -6.96
N ALA A 128 -13.07 8.61 -7.01
CA ALA A 128 -12.54 7.58 -7.87
C ALA A 128 -11.60 6.67 -7.07
N THR A 129 -11.62 5.39 -7.40
CA THR A 129 -10.68 4.42 -6.84
C THR A 129 -10.18 3.55 -7.98
N ASP A 130 -8.87 3.43 -8.10
CA ASP A 130 -8.24 2.62 -9.15
C ASP A 130 -7.12 1.76 -8.56
N TYR A 131 -6.71 0.77 -9.32
CA TYR A 131 -5.72 -0.20 -8.89
C TYR A 131 -4.69 -0.46 -9.98
N VAL A 132 -3.41 -0.33 -9.62
CA VAL A 132 -2.27 -0.51 -10.52
C VAL A 132 -1.46 -1.72 -10.08
N ASP A 133 -1.26 -2.66 -11.02
CA ASP A 133 -0.32 -3.77 -10.89
C ASP A 133 1.07 -3.26 -11.24
N ALA A 134 1.86 -2.94 -10.24
CA ALA A 134 3.23 -2.47 -10.45
C ALA A 134 4.10 -2.71 -9.21
N ASP A 135 5.40 -2.84 -9.45
CA ASP A 135 6.41 -2.90 -8.41
C ASP A 135 6.85 -1.48 -8.02
N LEU A 136 7.06 -1.23 -6.73
CA LEU A 136 7.59 0.04 -6.22
C LEU A 136 8.88 0.48 -6.95
N ARG A 137 9.69 -0.48 -7.40
CA ARG A 137 10.95 -0.24 -8.13
C ARG A 137 10.76 0.23 -9.57
N ASP A 138 9.50 0.30 -10.05
CA ASP A 138 9.17 0.90 -11.36
C ASP A 138 8.28 2.15 -11.17
N PRO A 139 8.84 3.25 -10.65
CA PRO A 139 8.09 4.48 -10.38
C PRO A 139 7.49 5.11 -11.64
N ASP A 140 8.10 4.92 -12.80
CA ASP A 140 7.58 5.46 -14.07
C ASP A 140 6.30 4.74 -14.50
N ALA A 141 6.24 3.42 -14.37
CA ALA A 141 5.02 2.66 -14.62
C ALA A 141 3.91 3.07 -13.65
N ILE A 142 4.23 3.24 -12.36
CA ILE A 142 3.29 3.69 -11.33
C ILE A 142 2.71 5.05 -11.69
N LEU A 143 3.56 6.06 -11.95
CA LEU A 143 3.15 7.42 -12.26
C LEU A 143 2.32 7.49 -13.54
N SER A 144 2.75 6.77 -14.58
CA SER A 144 2.02 6.69 -15.85
C SER A 144 0.61 6.13 -15.66
N ALA A 145 0.47 5.05 -14.90
CA ALA A 145 -0.83 4.42 -14.66
C ALA A 145 -1.69 5.30 -13.72
N ALA A 146 -1.12 5.82 -12.64
CA ALA A 146 -1.83 6.66 -11.67
C ALA A 146 -2.40 7.93 -12.30
N SER A 147 -1.74 8.50 -13.32
CA SER A 147 -2.20 9.71 -14.01
C SER A 147 -3.53 9.56 -14.77
N ALA A 148 -4.01 8.32 -14.94
CA ALA A 148 -5.35 8.09 -15.49
C ALA A 148 -6.47 8.50 -14.51
N THR A 149 -6.18 8.47 -13.21
CA THR A 149 -7.15 8.75 -12.13
C THR A 149 -6.77 10.00 -11.34
N LEU A 150 -5.47 10.23 -11.11
CA LEU A 150 -4.93 11.38 -10.37
C LEU A 150 -4.46 12.48 -11.33
N ASP A 151 -4.66 13.72 -10.93
CA ASP A 151 -4.04 14.89 -11.56
C ASP A 151 -2.76 15.24 -10.78
N LEU A 152 -1.61 14.82 -11.30
CA LEU A 152 -0.32 15.03 -10.65
C LEU A 152 0.13 16.52 -10.64
N SER A 153 -0.58 17.40 -11.31
CA SER A 153 -0.37 18.86 -11.22
C SER A 153 -1.01 19.49 -9.97
N GLU A 154 -1.85 18.72 -9.27
CA GLU A 154 -2.47 19.07 -8.00
C GLU A 154 -1.86 18.27 -6.84
N PRO A 155 -1.95 18.75 -5.58
CA PRO A 155 -1.37 18.06 -4.44
C PRO A 155 -1.86 16.61 -4.25
N VAL A 156 -0.92 15.70 -4.01
CA VAL A 156 -1.13 14.27 -3.79
C VAL A 156 -0.51 13.86 -2.45
N ALA A 157 -1.18 13.02 -1.69
CA ALA A 157 -0.57 12.27 -0.61
C ALA A 157 0.04 10.97 -1.15
N LEU A 158 1.36 10.90 -1.21
CA LEU A 158 2.14 9.70 -1.53
C LEU A 158 2.32 8.88 -0.25
N MET A 159 1.76 7.68 -0.21
CA MET A 159 1.76 6.82 0.96
C MET A 159 2.60 5.57 0.70
N LEU A 160 3.55 5.29 1.59
CA LEU A 160 4.50 4.18 1.56
C LEU A 160 4.54 3.53 2.94
N LEU A 161 3.47 2.84 3.30
CA LEU A 161 3.30 2.28 4.65
C LEU A 161 3.78 0.82 4.70
N GLY A 162 4.89 0.58 5.42
CA GLY A 162 5.46 -0.75 5.60
C GLY A 162 5.93 -1.42 4.31
N VAL A 163 6.29 -0.66 3.26
CA VAL A 163 6.69 -1.21 1.96
C VAL A 163 8.15 -0.92 1.63
N VAL A 164 8.69 0.22 2.05
CA VAL A 164 10.06 0.66 1.68
C VAL A 164 11.13 -0.31 2.17
N ASN A 165 10.91 -0.94 3.31
CA ASN A 165 11.81 -1.93 3.91
C ASN A 165 11.96 -3.24 3.10
N PHE A 166 11.16 -3.44 2.04
CA PHE A 166 11.33 -4.57 1.13
C PHE A 166 12.27 -4.28 -0.05
N VAL A 167 12.78 -3.05 -0.16
CA VAL A 167 13.85 -2.69 -1.09
C VAL A 167 15.16 -2.67 -0.32
N ALA A 168 16.04 -3.63 -0.61
CA ALA A 168 17.25 -3.86 0.20
C ALA A 168 18.37 -2.83 -0.03
N ASP A 169 18.36 -2.12 -1.15
CA ASP A 169 19.39 -1.14 -1.51
C ASP A 169 18.92 0.29 -1.24
N ASP A 170 19.58 0.97 -0.30
CA ASP A 170 19.24 2.35 0.06
C ASP A 170 19.37 3.35 -1.10
N GLY A 171 20.27 3.09 -2.05
CA GLY A 171 20.44 3.91 -3.25
C GLY A 171 19.24 3.75 -4.19
N GLU A 172 18.75 2.53 -4.33
CA GLU A 172 17.52 2.23 -5.09
C GLU A 172 16.31 2.88 -4.44
N VAL A 173 16.15 2.75 -3.11
CA VAL A 173 15.07 3.44 -2.36
C VAL A 173 15.09 4.93 -2.62
N ARG A 174 16.26 5.56 -2.49
CA ARG A 174 16.40 7.00 -2.72
C ARG A 174 16.01 7.38 -4.15
N SER A 175 16.51 6.64 -5.14
CA SER A 175 16.20 6.90 -6.55
C SER A 175 14.71 6.78 -6.85
N VAL A 176 14.05 5.78 -6.29
CA VAL A 176 12.60 5.58 -6.43
C VAL A 176 11.84 6.74 -5.79
N LEU A 177 12.18 7.11 -4.54
CA LEU A 177 11.54 8.22 -3.84
C LEU A 177 11.73 9.54 -4.55
N ASP A 178 12.97 9.86 -4.98
CA ASP A 178 13.26 11.09 -5.73
C ASP A 178 12.40 11.15 -7.00
N ARG A 179 12.33 10.04 -7.75
CA ARG A 179 11.54 9.97 -8.98
C ARG A 179 10.03 10.15 -8.73
N LEU A 180 9.48 9.56 -7.67
CA LEU A 180 8.07 9.72 -7.30
C LEU A 180 7.78 11.16 -6.87
N LEU A 181 8.62 11.73 -6.01
CA LEU A 181 8.43 13.07 -5.46
C LEU A 181 8.60 14.16 -6.51
N ASP A 182 9.56 14.03 -7.42
CA ASP A 182 9.79 14.98 -8.52
C ASP A 182 8.59 15.09 -9.48
N ALA A 183 7.72 14.09 -9.51
CA ALA A 183 6.53 14.10 -10.35
C ALA A 183 5.31 14.75 -9.70
N LEU A 184 5.36 15.06 -8.41
CA LEU A 184 4.22 15.57 -7.65
C LEU A 184 4.26 17.09 -7.54
N ALA A 185 3.09 17.71 -7.55
CA ALA A 185 2.94 19.14 -7.37
C ALA A 185 3.42 19.63 -5.99
N PRO A 186 3.90 20.88 -5.87
CA PRO A 186 4.13 21.51 -4.58
C PRO A 186 2.88 21.49 -3.69
N GLY A 187 3.07 21.23 -2.40
CA GLY A 187 1.97 21.03 -1.44
C GLY A 187 1.53 19.58 -1.32
N SER A 188 2.19 18.64 -2.03
CA SER A 188 2.03 17.21 -1.83
C SER A 188 2.68 16.76 -0.52
N PHE A 189 2.23 15.62 0.00
CA PHE A 189 2.72 15.02 1.24
C PHE A 189 3.34 13.65 0.97
N LEU A 190 4.44 13.36 1.64
CA LEU A 190 5.00 12.01 1.74
C LEU A 190 4.66 11.43 3.11
N VAL A 191 4.03 10.27 3.13
CA VAL A 191 3.71 9.50 4.33
C VAL A 191 4.45 8.19 4.28
N VAL A 192 5.33 7.95 5.25
CA VAL A 192 6.13 6.72 5.31
C VAL A 192 6.00 6.11 6.69
N SER A 193 5.86 4.79 6.75
CA SER A 193 6.14 3.99 7.93
C SER A 193 7.15 2.90 7.59
N LEU A 194 8.12 2.71 8.45
CA LEU A 194 9.13 1.65 8.34
C LEU A 194 9.63 1.27 9.72
N PRO A 195 10.06 0.02 9.92
CA PRO A 195 10.77 -0.36 11.14
C PRO A 195 12.10 0.37 11.21
N THR A 196 12.50 0.79 12.43
CA THR A 196 13.81 1.40 12.69
C THR A 196 14.53 0.60 13.76
N ASP A 197 15.85 0.74 13.84
CA ASP A 197 16.70 0.15 14.85
C ASP A 197 17.09 1.12 15.98
N ASP A 198 16.56 2.34 15.97
CA ASP A 198 16.90 3.43 16.87
C ASP A 198 16.74 3.10 18.36
N LEU A 199 15.81 2.20 18.69
CA LEU A 199 15.49 1.85 20.07
C LEU A 199 16.13 0.54 20.52
N ASP A 200 16.47 -0.38 19.62
CA ASP A 200 17.06 -1.68 19.93
C ASP A 200 17.86 -2.24 18.74
N HIS A 201 19.11 -1.77 18.60
CA HIS A 201 20.01 -2.20 17.53
C HIS A 201 20.30 -3.71 17.52
N GLU A 202 20.45 -4.34 18.70
CA GLU A 202 20.76 -5.78 18.77
C GLU A 202 19.60 -6.62 18.21
N ARG A 203 18.38 -6.21 18.53
CA ARG A 203 17.16 -6.90 18.10
C ARG A 203 16.89 -6.68 16.61
N ALA A 204 17.09 -5.46 16.11
CA ALA A 204 16.90 -5.14 14.70
C ALA A 204 17.82 -5.98 13.81
N HIS A 205 19.09 -6.19 14.20
CA HIS A 205 20.02 -7.06 13.49
C HIS A 205 19.60 -8.54 13.48
N GLN A 206 18.89 -9.02 14.50
CA GLN A 206 18.37 -10.39 14.52
C GLN A 206 17.18 -10.58 13.55
N VAL A 207 16.42 -9.52 13.29
CA VAL A 207 15.28 -9.52 12.36
C VAL A 207 15.75 -9.42 10.90
N ALA A 208 16.87 -8.75 10.65
CA ALA A 208 17.43 -8.53 9.32
C ALA A 208 18.33 -9.67 8.80
N ALA A 209 18.71 -10.62 9.67
CA ALA A 209 19.56 -11.77 9.36
C ALA A 209 18.77 -13.00 8.92
#